data_dce47e01ef88203bf02d5cca3266b125
#
_entry.id   dce47e01ef88203bf02d5cca3266b125
#
_cell.length_a   1.000
_cell.length_b   1.000
_cell.length_c   1.000
_cell.angle_alpha   90.00
_cell.angle_beta   90.00
_cell.angle_gamma   90.00
#
_symmetry.space_group_name_H-M   'P 1'
#
loop_
_entity.id
_entity.type
_entity.pdbx_description
1 polymer ?
#
loop_
_entity_poly.entity_id
_entity_poly.type
_entity_poly.pdbx_seq_one_letter_code
_entity_poly.pdbx_strand_id
1 'polypeptide(L)'
;MGRDMSDSEDFFKAVEELADHARRRMLAWAEARGAVPPGATAEAETAAEATSAEVVVEPARREPGVKTATARVPSESIRGAADLAPYIDHTLLKPDARAEDVVRVAEEARQYGFATVCVNSVHVATAARVLAGAHAVPIAVVGFPLGASLPAAKAFEARESIRAGAREIDMVINVGALKARDYRLVHQDIAAVVEASHPLPVKVILETGLLTDEEKVVACALSKAAGAAFVKTSTGFGPGGATVKDIELMRQTVGDDVGVKASGGVRSAEDAVKMIRAGANRIGASSSVAIVTGQISTAQY
;
A
#
# COMPACT_ATOMS: atom_id res chain seq x y z
N MET A 1 -6.16 -5.02 30.62
CA MET A 1 -6.34 -6.26 31.36
C MET A 1 -6.89 -7.29 30.39
N GLY A 2 -6.15 -8.39 30.14
CA GLY A 2 -6.60 -9.65 29.58
C GLY A 2 -7.47 -9.63 28.32
N ARG A 3 -6.95 -9.19 27.16
CA ARG A 3 -7.45 -9.71 25.90
C ARG A 3 -6.87 -11.11 25.74
N ASP A 4 -7.78 -12.07 25.56
CA ASP A 4 -7.54 -13.50 25.64
C ASP A 4 -6.45 -13.92 24.62
N MET A 5 -5.46 -14.69 25.09
CA MET A 5 -4.38 -15.23 24.23
C MET A 5 -4.95 -16.23 23.21
N SER A 6 -6.11 -16.85 23.47
CA SER A 6 -6.80 -17.77 22.57
C SER A 6 -7.28 -17.05 21.29
N ASP A 7 -7.83 -15.85 21.40
CA ASP A 7 -8.30 -15.05 20.24
C ASP A 7 -7.15 -14.69 19.27
N SER A 8 -5.92 -14.59 19.80
CA SER A 8 -4.75 -14.25 19.00
C SER A 8 -4.19 -15.47 18.23
N GLU A 9 -4.25 -16.67 18.81
CA GLU A 9 -3.80 -17.89 18.13
C GLU A 9 -4.75 -18.29 17.01
N ASP A 10 -6.05 -18.19 17.27
CA ASP A 10 -7.09 -18.43 16.26
C ASP A 10 -7.00 -17.44 15.09
N PHE A 11 -6.66 -16.17 15.36
CA PHE A 11 -6.43 -15.16 14.32
C PHE A 11 -5.24 -15.53 13.42
N PHE A 12 -4.09 -15.90 13.99
CA PHE A 12 -2.91 -16.25 13.19
C PHE A 12 -3.10 -17.55 12.42
N LYS A 13 -3.82 -18.52 12.98
CA LYS A 13 -4.25 -19.72 12.27
C LYS A 13 -5.15 -19.36 11.08
N ALA A 14 -6.11 -18.45 11.25
CA ALA A 14 -6.96 -17.97 10.17
C ALA A 14 -6.15 -17.25 9.07
N VAL A 15 -5.08 -16.53 9.41
CA VAL A 15 -4.18 -15.91 8.42
C VAL A 15 -3.40 -16.97 7.63
N GLU A 16 -2.93 -18.03 8.26
CA GLU A 16 -2.27 -19.15 7.59
C GLU A 16 -3.25 -19.90 6.66
N GLU A 17 -4.46 -20.16 7.13
CA GLU A 17 -5.53 -20.77 6.33
C GLU A 17 -5.92 -19.88 5.12
N LEU A 18 -5.95 -18.56 5.31
CA LEU A 18 -6.20 -17.60 4.24
C LEU A 18 -5.07 -17.59 3.20
N ALA A 19 -3.82 -17.67 3.65
CA ALA A 19 -2.65 -17.79 2.77
C ALA A 19 -2.72 -19.07 1.92
N ASP A 20 -3.05 -20.19 2.55
CA ASP A 20 -3.22 -21.48 1.86
C ASP A 20 -4.40 -21.48 0.91
N HIS A 21 -5.52 -20.84 1.28
CA HIS A 21 -6.67 -20.69 0.39
C HIS A 21 -6.33 -19.83 -0.83
N ALA A 22 -5.63 -18.72 -0.64
CA ALA A 22 -5.17 -17.87 -1.73
C ALA A 22 -4.20 -18.60 -2.65
N ARG A 23 -3.27 -19.40 -2.10
CA ARG A 23 -2.38 -20.28 -2.87
C ARG A 23 -3.15 -21.24 -3.76
N ARG A 24 -4.16 -21.96 -3.24
CA ARG A 24 -5.00 -22.87 -4.01
C ARG A 24 -5.75 -22.16 -5.14
N ARG A 25 -6.32 -20.98 -4.86
CA ARG A 25 -7.01 -20.19 -5.89
C ARG A 25 -6.08 -19.69 -6.98
N MET A 26 -4.86 -19.31 -6.62
CA MET A 26 -3.84 -18.90 -7.60
C MET A 26 -3.39 -20.05 -8.49
N LEU A 27 -3.22 -21.25 -7.92
CA LEU A 27 -2.89 -22.45 -8.69
C LEU A 27 -4.03 -22.78 -9.67
N ALA A 28 -5.26 -22.82 -9.22
CA ALA A 28 -6.42 -23.06 -10.07
C ALA A 28 -6.58 -22.00 -11.18
N TRP A 29 -6.27 -20.74 -10.89
CA TRP A 29 -6.31 -19.66 -11.88
C TRP A 29 -5.16 -19.77 -12.90
N ALA A 30 -3.95 -20.19 -12.47
CA ALA A 30 -2.81 -20.43 -13.36
C ALA A 30 -3.07 -21.62 -14.29
N GLU A 31 -3.64 -22.72 -13.77
CA GLU A 31 -4.06 -23.89 -14.54
C GLU A 31 -5.13 -23.54 -15.58
N ALA A 32 -6.14 -22.76 -15.21
CA ALA A 32 -7.21 -22.33 -16.10
C ALA A 32 -6.72 -21.46 -17.28
N ARG A 33 -5.54 -20.85 -17.15
CA ARG A 33 -4.89 -20.03 -18.20
C ARG A 33 -3.73 -20.73 -18.90
N GLY A 34 -3.46 -22.00 -18.60
CA GLY A 34 -2.35 -22.77 -19.19
C GLY A 34 -0.97 -22.30 -18.76
N ALA A 35 -0.85 -21.57 -17.64
CA ALA A 35 0.39 -21.09 -17.08
C ALA A 35 0.76 -21.96 -15.86
N VAL A 36 1.72 -22.85 -16.00
CA VAL A 36 2.28 -23.62 -14.87
C VAL A 36 3.28 -22.69 -14.14
N PRO A 37 3.10 -22.40 -12.83
CA PRO A 37 4.07 -21.62 -12.08
C PRO A 37 5.37 -22.39 -11.91
N PRO A 38 6.55 -21.74 -12.02
CA PRO A 38 7.82 -22.39 -11.76
C PRO A 38 7.93 -22.74 -10.27
N GLY A 39 8.01 -24.05 -9.94
CA GLY A 39 8.29 -24.55 -8.59
C GLY A 39 7.23 -25.43 -7.93
N ALA A 40 6.15 -25.83 -8.61
CA ALA A 40 5.21 -26.80 -8.06
C ALA A 40 5.76 -28.22 -8.23
N THR A 41 6.45 -28.74 -7.22
CA THR A 41 6.77 -30.17 -7.12
C THR A 41 5.61 -30.94 -6.47
N ALA A 42 5.46 -32.19 -6.87
CA ALA A 42 4.31 -33.09 -6.73
C ALA A 42 3.99 -33.59 -5.30
N GLU A 43 4.06 -32.75 -4.26
CA GLU A 43 3.75 -33.17 -2.87
C GLU A 43 2.42 -32.64 -2.32
N ALA A 44 1.57 -32.04 -3.16
CA ALA A 44 0.31 -31.38 -2.72
C ALA A 44 -0.98 -32.18 -2.99
N GLU A 45 -0.90 -33.48 -3.30
CA GLU A 45 -2.10 -34.25 -3.75
C GLU A 45 -2.90 -34.96 -2.64
N THR A 46 -2.61 -34.80 -1.35
CA THR A 46 -3.29 -35.60 -0.29
C THR A 46 -4.00 -34.78 0.79
N ALA A 47 -4.54 -33.62 0.48
CA ALA A 47 -5.37 -32.88 1.46
C ALA A 47 -6.53 -32.12 0.81
N ALA A 48 -7.33 -32.79 0.02
CA ALA A 48 -8.52 -32.19 -0.58
C ALA A 48 -9.78 -32.89 -0.05
N GLU A 49 -10.17 -32.62 1.19
CA GLU A 49 -11.54 -32.75 1.70
C GLU A 49 -11.62 -32.19 3.14
N ALA A 50 -11.86 -30.89 3.26
CA ALA A 50 -12.38 -30.34 4.48
C ALA A 50 -13.16 -29.05 4.17
N THR A 51 -14.46 -29.17 4.33
CA THR A 51 -15.55 -28.18 4.51
C THR A 51 -15.18 -26.70 4.44
N SER A 52 -15.84 -26.02 3.49
CA SER A 52 -15.93 -24.57 3.35
C SER A 52 -16.60 -23.93 4.56
N ALA A 53 -15.82 -23.50 5.55
CA ALA A 53 -16.25 -22.49 6.49
C ALA A 53 -15.76 -21.13 5.97
N GLU A 54 -16.67 -20.21 5.66
CA GLU A 54 -16.33 -18.83 5.43
C GLU A 54 -15.76 -18.27 6.73
N VAL A 55 -14.46 -18.09 6.79
CA VAL A 55 -13.82 -17.36 7.90
C VAL A 55 -14.10 -15.88 7.69
N VAL A 56 -15.14 -15.39 8.32
CA VAL A 56 -15.45 -13.97 8.40
C VAL A 56 -14.49 -13.37 9.44
N VAL A 57 -13.37 -12.84 8.99
CA VAL A 57 -12.52 -11.98 9.82
C VAL A 57 -13.25 -10.65 9.97
N GLU A 58 -13.88 -10.41 11.12
CA GLU A 58 -14.49 -9.10 11.40
C GLU A 58 -13.40 -8.03 11.41
N PRO A 59 -13.47 -7.01 10.51
CA PRO A 59 -12.53 -5.90 10.54
C PRO A 59 -12.76 -5.10 11.83
N ALA A 60 -11.67 -4.67 12.47
CA ALA A 60 -11.75 -3.73 13.59
C ALA A 60 -12.69 -2.57 13.22
N ARG A 61 -13.72 -2.31 14.04
CA ARG A 61 -14.74 -1.29 13.76
C ARG A 61 -14.08 0.06 13.54
N ARG A 62 -14.13 0.54 12.30
CA ARG A 62 -13.77 1.91 11.96
C ARG A 62 -14.85 2.85 12.47
N GLU A 63 -14.51 3.72 13.42
CA GLU A 63 -15.31 4.92 13.66
C GLU A 63 -15.35 5.77 12.38
N PRO A 64 -16.42 6.54 12.10
CA PRO A 64 -16.55 7.35 10.90
C PRO A 64 -15.54 8.52 10.93
N GLY A 65 -14.28 8.21 10.65
CA GLY A 65 -13.21 9.15 10.35
C GLY A 65 -13.04 9.27 8.85
N VAL A 66 -12.28 10.25 8.40
CA VAL A 66 -11.98 10.64 7.01
C VAL A 66 -12.32 9.55 5.97
N LYS A 67 -13.38 9.79 5.17
CA LYS A 67 -13.77 8.88 4.08
C LYS A 67 -12.65 8.79 3.06
N THR A 68 -11.79 7.81 3.19
CA THR A 68 -10.78 7.50 2.16
C THR A 68 -11.49 6.76 1.04
N ALA A 69 -11.42 7.26 -0.19
CA ALA A 69 -11.99 6.58 -1.34
C ALA A 69 -11.19 5.29 -1.62
N THR A 70 -11.66 4.17 -1.08
CA THR A 70 -11.06 2.84 -1.28
C THR A 70 -11.73 2.06 -2.41
N ALA A 71 -12.91 2.49 -2.85
CA ALA A 71 -13.65 1.88 -3.94
C ALA A 71 -12.87 1.93 -5.26
N ARG A 72 -13.12 0.96 -6.12
CA ARG A 72 -12.53 0.93 -7.47
C ARG A 72 -12.85 2.20 -8.23
N VAL A 73 -11.85 2.73 -8.93
CA VAL A 73 -12.04 3.86 -9.84
C VAL A 73 -12.75 3.35 -11.10
N PRO A 74 -13.91 3.91 -11.46
CA PRO A 74 -14.55 3.54 -12.72
C PRO A 74 -13.65 3.94 -13.89
N SER A 75 -13.29 2.97 -14.75
CA SER A 75 -12.36 3.23 -15.87
C SER A 75 -12.89 4.26 -16.86
N GLU A 76 -14.20 4.42 -16.96
CA GLU A 76 -14.90 5.44 -17.75
C GLU A 76 -14.75 6.87 -17.20
N SER A 77 -14.34 7.02 -15.95
CA SER A 77 -14.07 8.34 -15.35
C SER A 77 -12.77 8.97 -15.85
N ILE A 78 -11.88 8.17 -16.48
CA ILE A 78 -10.60 8.62 -17.01
C ILE A 78 -10.71 8.70 -18.53
N ARG A 79 -10.93 9.91 -19.05
CA ARG A 79 -11.06 10.22 -20.49
C ARG A 79 -9.76 10.76 -21.06
N GLY A 80 -8.90 11.33 -20.22
CA GLY A 80 -7.62 11.90 -20.60
C GLY A 80 -6.60 11.88 -19.47
N ALA A 81 -5.37 12.24 -19.79
CA ALA A 81 -4.26 12.23 -18.84
C ALA A 81 -4.51 13.13 -17.61
N ALA A 82 -5.14 14.28 -17.81
CA ALA A 82 -5.46 15.24 -16.73
C ALA A 82 -6.44 14.65 -15.70
N ASP A 83 -7.32 13.72 -16.08
CA ASP A 83 -8.30 13.10 -15.18
C ASP A 83 -7.61 12.18 -14.15
N LEU A 84 -6.32 11.88 -14.34
CA LEU A 84 -5.53 11.07 -13.39
C LEU A 84 -5.13 11.88 -12.15
N ALA A 85 -5.09 13.19 -12.20
CA ALA A 85 -4.57 14.05 -11.13
C ALA A 85 -5.15 13.73 -9.72
N PRO A 86 -6.48 13.55 -9.53
CA PRO A 86 -7.07 13.26 -8.22
C PRO A 86 -6.65 11.89 -7.63
N TYR A 87 -6.03 11.03 -8.42
CA TYR A 87 -5.57 9.70 -8.01
C TYR A 87 -4.07 9.63 -7.78
N ILE A 88 -3.34 10.75 -7.93
CA ILE A 88 -1.87 10.80 -7.85
C ILE A 88 -1.41 11.30 -6.49
N ASP A 89 -0.52 10.54 -5.86
CA ASP A 89 0.35 10.98 -4.77
C ASP A 89 1.67 11.47 -5.37
N HIS A 90 1.82 12.80 -5.48
CA HIS A 90 3.04 13.39 -6.01
C HIS A 90 4.18 13.22 -5.02
N THR A 91 5.29 12.60 -5.45
CA THR A 91 6.25 11.98 -4.54
C THR A 91 7.66 12.55 -4.71
N LEU A 92 8.26 12.99 -3.58
CA LEU A 92 9.66 13.39 -3.48
C LEU A 92 10.29 12.77 -2.24
N LEU A 93 11.11 11.71 -2.43
CA LEU A 93 11.71 10.93 -1.35
C LEU A 93 13.23 10.82 -1.45
N LYS A 94 13.87 11.56 -2.36
CA LYS A 94 15.32 11.60 -2.48
C LYS A 94 15.94 12.07 -1.18
N PRO A 95 17.02 11.42 -0.70
CA PRO A 95 17.67 11.80 0.56
C PRO A 95 18.37 13.17 0.50
N ASP A 96 18.69 13.64 -0.69
CA ASP A 96 19.31 14.94 -0.98
C ASP A 96 18.28 16.04 -1.32
N ALA A 97 16.98 15.77 -1.19
CA ALA A 97 15.93 16.76 -1.44
C ALA A 97 16.05 17.93 -0.47
N ARG A 98 15.99 19.15 -1.01
CA ARG A 98 16.06 20.38 -0.24
C ARG A 98 14.66 20.97 -0.01
N ALA A 99 14.56 21.94 0.88
CA ALA A 99 13.30 22.61 1.19
C ALA A 99 12.66 23.24 -0.07
N GLU A 100 13.47 23.81 -0.96
CA GLU A 100 13.00 24.40 -2.21
C GLU A 100 12.37 23.36 -3.16
N ASP A 101 12.91 22.15 -3.18
CA ASP A 101 12.37 21.05 -3.98
C ASP A 101 11.01 20.61 -3.44
N VAL A 102 10.84 20.61 -2.12
CA VAL A 102 9.55 20.31 -1.46
C VAL A 102 8.51 21.38 -1.75
N VAL A 103 8.90 22.67 -1.69
CA VAL A 103 8.02 23.79 -2.04
C VAL A 103 7.53 23.64 -3.47
N ARG A 104 8.45 23.40 -4.42
CA ARG A 104 8.10 23.20 -5.84
C ARG A 104 7.11 22.05 -6.04
N VAL A 105 7.37 20.88 -5.45
CA VAL A 105 6.49 19.71 -5.56
C VAL A 105 5.11 19.98 -4.95
N ALA A 106 5.05 20.73 -3.84
CA ALA A 106 3.78 21.10 -3.23
C ALA A 106 3.00 22.13 -4.07
N GLU A 107 3.68 23.07 -4.72
CA GLU A 107 3.08 24.01 -5.66
C GLU A 107 2.55 23.29 -6.92
N GLU A 108 3.31 22.33 -7.46
CA GLU A 108 2.86 21.47 -8.56
C GLU A 108 1.57 20.72 -8.16
N ALA A 109 1.50 20.18 -6.93
CA ALA A 109 0.31 19.49 -6.46
C ALA A 109 -0.93 20.39 -6.39
N ARG A 110 -0.75 21.65 -5.97
CA ARG A 110 -1.83 22.66 -6.02
C ARG A 110 -2.25 22.98 -7.43
N GLN A 111 -1.28 23.20 -8.32
CA GLN A 111 -1.51 23.61 -9.70
C GLN A 111 -2.26 22.56 -10.51
N TYR A 112 -1.85 21.30 -10.38
CA TYR A 112 -2.39 20.17 -11.15
C TYR A 112 -3.55 19.45 -10.47
N GLY A 113 -3.84 19.75 -9.20
CA GLY A 113 -4.92 19.11 -8.44
C GLY A 113 -4.61 17.67 -8.04
N PHE A 114 -3.34 17.38 -7.69
CA PHE A 114 -2.98 16.06 -7.18
C PHE A 114 -3.65 15.78 -5.83
N ALA A 115 -3.85 14.48 -5.53
CA ALA A 115 -4.47 14.06 -4.27
C ALA A 115 -3.61 14.45 -3.05
N THR A 116 -2.30 14.23 -3.15
CA THR A 116 -1.38 14.40 -2.02
C THR A 116 0.03 14.76 -2.48
N VAL A 117 0.87 15.14 -1.49
CA VAL A 117 2.34 15.24 -1.63
C VAL A 117 2.99 14.30 -0.63
N CYS A 118 3.76 13.33 -1.11
CA CYS A 118 4.43 12.32 -0.30
C CYS A 118 5.92 12.66 -0.14
N VAL A 119 6.36 12.85 1.13
CA VAL A 119 7.71 13.26 1.49
C VAL A 119 8.28 12.49 2.67
N ASN A 120 9.59 12.60 2.90
CA ASN A 120 10.22 12.18 4.14
C ASN A 120 9.73 13.02 5.33
N SER A 121 9.72 12.45 6.54
CA SER A 121 9.16 13.06 7.76
C SER A 121 9.71 14.46 8.05
N VAL A 122 11.00 14.70 7.80
CA VAL A 122 11.68 16.01 7.98
C VAL A 122 11.07 17.14 7.12
N HIS A 123 10.41 16.82 6.02
CA HIS A 123 9.85 17.77 5.05
C HIS A 123 8.36 18.05 5.23
N VAL A 124 7.69 17.31 6.11
CA VAL A 124 6.23 17.37 6.27
C VAL A 124 5.76 18.78 6.63
N ALA A 125 6.43 19.46 7.58
CA ALA A 125 6.04 20.81 7.98
C ALA A 125 6.12 21.83 6.82
N THR A 126 7.13 21.67 5.94
CA THR A 126 7.27 22.52 4.75
C THR A 126 6.14 22.23 3.75
N ALA A 127 5.86 20.98 3.45
CA ALA A 127 4.76 20.58 2.57
C ALA A 127 3.40 21.05 3.12
N ALA A 128 3.14 20.85 4.42
CA ALA A 128 1.90 21.26 5.07
C ALA A 128 1.64 22.76 4.98
N ARG A 129 2.70 23.58 5.16
CA ARG A 129 2.61 25.04 5.05
C ARG A 129 2.23 25.47 3.63
N VAL A 130 2.85 24.90 2.61
CA VAL A 130 2.56 25.25 1.20
C VAL A 130 1.19 24.75 0.79
N LEU A 131 0.76 23.58 1.28
CA LEU A 131 -0.53 22.99 0.96
C LEU A 131 -1.70 23.55 1.79
N ALA A 132 -1.47 24.51 2.68
CA ALA A 132 -2.54 25.11 3.47
C ALA A 132 -3.65 25.70 2.56
N GLY A 133 -4.90 25.28 2.81
CA GLY A 133 -6.07 25.65 2.00
C GLY A 133 -6.15 24.99 0.62
N ALA A 134 -5.23 24.08 0.27
CA ALA A 134 -5.33 23.29 -0.95
C ALA A 134 -6.17 22.01 -0.72
N HIS A 135 -6.61 21.37 -1.82
CA HIS A 135 -7.21 20.03 -1.76
C HIS A 135 -6.16 18.96 -1.41
N ALA A 136 -4.95 19.08 -1.97
CA ALA A 136 -3.85 18.17 -1.71
C ALA A 136 -3.40 18.23 -0.24
N VAL A 137 -3.05 17.06 0.32
CA VAL A 137 -2.59 16.94 1.70
C VAL A 137 -1.20 16.28 1.77
N PRO A 138 -0.39 16.57 2.84
CA PRO A 138 0.90 15.92 3.01
C PRO A 138 0.76 14.48 3.46
N ILE A 139 1.60 13.58 2.87
CA ILE A 139 1.86 12.24 3.35
C ILE A 139 3.29 12.18 3.89
N ALA A 140 3.49 11.50 5.02
CA ALA A 140 4.81 11.11 5.49
C ALA A 140 5.06 9.63 5.26
N VAL A 141 6.28 9.27 4.83
CA VAL A 141 6.74 7.88 4.89
C VAL A 141 7.26 7.55 6.28
N VAL A 142 7.12 6.28 6.72
CA VAL A 142 7.49 5.80 8.06
C VAL A 142 8.23 4.47 7.96
N GLY A 143 9.33 4.32 8.71
CA GLY A 143 10.21 3.15 8.63
C GLY A 143 10.84 2.99 7.25
N PHE A 144 10.96 4.07 6.52
CA PHE A 144 11.28 4.09 5.09
C PHE A 144 12.79 4.21 4.83
N PRO A 145 13.36 3.51 3.80
CA PRO A 145 12.64 2.59 2.88
C PRO A 145 12.70 1.12 3.33
N LEU A 146 13.36 0.77 4.41
CA LEU A 146 13.74 -0.61 4.75
C LEU A 146 12.68 -1.40 5.51
N GLY A 147 11.79 -0.74 6.25
CA GLY A 147 10.80 -1.41 7.10
C GLY A 147 11.35 -2.15 8.33
N ALA A 148 12.66 -2.12 8.55
CA ALA A 148 13.37 -2.92 9.54
C ALA A 148 13.54 -2.24 10.92
N SER A 149 12.77 -1.17 11.17
CA SER A 149 12.77 -0.49 12.47
C SER A 149 11.85 -1.19 13.47
N LEU A 150 12.07 -0.94 14.75
CA LEU A 150 11.18 -1.43 15.81
C LEU A 150 9.76 -0.85 15.63
N PRO A 151 8.69 -1.62 15.94
CA PRO A 151 7.31 -1.13 15.86
C PRO A 151 7.09 0.19 16.63
N ALA A 152 7.64 0.32 17.84
CA ALA A 152 7.55 1.53 18.64
C ALA A 152 8.24 2.75 17.98
N ALA A 153 9.34 2.53 17.26
CA ALA A 153 10.04 3.60 16.54
C ALA A 153 9.20 4.09 15.34
N LYS A 154 8.60 3.18 14.56
CA LYS A 154 7.68 3.53 13.47
C LYS A 154 6.44 4.28 13.99
N ALA A 155 5.83 3.79 15.08
CA ALA A 155 4.69 4.45 15.71
C ALA A 155 5.05 5.85 16.21
N PHE A 156 6.25 6.05 16.76
CA PHE A 156 6.75 7.36 17.16
C PHE A 156 6.92 8.28 15.94
N GLU A 157 7.58 7.82 14.89
CA GLU A 157 7.79 8.59 13.65
C GLU A 157 6.44 9.01 13.04
N ALA A 158 5.44 8.12 13.04
CA ALA A 158 4.09 8.45 12.58
C ALA A 158 3.46 9.60 13.39
N ARG A 159 3.51 9.52 14.73
CA ARG A 159 2.99 10.60 15.60
C ARG A 159 3.67 11.93 15.35
N GLU A 160 5.00 11.95 15.26
CA GLU A 160 5.75 13.19 15.01
C GLU A 160 5.45 13.76 13.62
N SER A 161 5.31 12.89 12.60
CA SER A 161 4.91 13.29 11.25
C SER A 161 3.51 13.93 11.24
N ILE A 162 2.56 13.37 11.99
CA ILE A 162 1.20 13.90 12.12
C ILE A 162 1.22 15.26 12.83
N ARG A 163 2.01 15.41 13.89
CA ARG A 163 2.21 16.70 14.57
C ARG A 163 2.81 17.76 13.65
N ALA A 164 3.71 17.34 12.74
CA ALA A 164 4.28 18.21 11.72
C ALA A 164 3.30 18.56 10.58
N GLY A 165 2.12 17.92 10.52
CA GLY A 165 1.06 18.25 9.56
C GLY A 165 0.73 17.17 8.55
N ALA A 166 1.28 15.95 8.65
CA ALA A 166 0.86 14.81 7.80
C ALA A 166 -0.63 14.51 8.01
N ARG A 167 -1.30 14.10 6.92
CA ARG A 167 -2.71 13.69 6.91
C ARG A 167 -2.91 12.26 6.45
N GLU A 168 -1.88 11.63 5.90
CA GLU A 168 -1.80 10.22 5.57
C GLU A 168 -0.39 9.72 5.91
N ILE A 169 -0.25 8.44 6.22
CA ILE A 169 1.03 7.78 6.54
C ILE A 169 1.25 6.61 5.61
N ASP A 170 2.43 6.54 4.98
CA ASP A 170 2.88 5.41 4.16
C ASP A 170 3.99 4.66 4.92
N MET A 171 3.68 3.57 5.64
CA MET A 171 4.68 2.78 6.37
C MET A 171 5.23 1.64 5.51
N VAL A 172 6.48 1.24 5.74
CA VAL A 172 7.05 0.03 5.14
C VAL A 172 6.88 -1.16 6.09
N ILE A 173 6.35 -2.27 5.55
CA ILE A 173 6.19 -3.53 6.30
C ILE A 173 7.55 -4.10 6.74
N ASN A 174 7.60 -4.86 7.83
CA ASN A 174 8.80 -5.61 8.20
C ASN A 174 8.95 -6.84 7.30
N VAL A 175 9.67 -6.67 6.18
CA VAL A 175 9.87 -7.74 5.19
C VAL A 175 10.60 -8.94 5.78
N GLY A 176 11.58 -8.71 6.66
CA GLY A 176 12.34 -9.79 7.30
C GLY A 176 11.45 -10.68 8.17
N ALA A 177 10.59 -10.07 9.00
CA ALA A 177 9.63 -10.79 9.82
C ALA A 177 8.61 -11.56 8.96
N LEU A 178 8.11 -10.95 7.86
CA LEU A 178 7.20 -11.61 6.94
C LEU A 178 7.83 -12.86 6.32
N LYS A 179 9.09 -12.77 5.86
CA LYS A 179 9.84 -13.92 5.30
C LYS A 179 10.13 -15.00 6.33
N ALA A 180 10.34 -14.62 7.58
CA ALA A 180 10.49 -15.54 8.71
C ALA A 180 9.15 -16.15 9.16
N ARG A 181 8.03 -15.76 8.56
CA ARG A 181 6.66 -16.13 8.96
C ARG A 181 6.32 -15.71 10.39
N ASP A 182 7.01 -14.71 10.93
CA ASP A 182 6.64 -14.07 12.20
C ASP A 182 5.47 -13.09 11.94
N TYR A 183 4.31 -13.66 11.64
CA TYR A 183 3.10 -12.92 11.30
C TYR A 183 2.59 -12.09 12.48
N ARG A 184 2.89 -12.53 13.71
CA ARG A 184 2.57 -11.78 14.93
C ARG A 184 3.32 -10.46 14.97
N LEU A 185 4.63 -10.49 14.74
CA LEU A 185 5.45 -9.26 14.70
C LEU A 185 5.00 -8.34 13.55
N VAL A 186 4.73 -8.90 12.35
CA VAL A 186 4.24 -8.11 11.20
C VAL A 186 2.93 -7.41 11.53
N HIS A 187 1.96 -8.13 12.11
CA HIS A 187 0.67 -7.54 12.50
C HIS A 187 0.84 -6.47 13.57
N GLN A 188 1.63 -6.73 14.62
CA GLN A 188 1.90 -5.78 15.69
C GLN A 188 2.59 -4.51 15.18
N ASP A 189 3.52 -4.64 14.24
CA ASP A 189 4.22 -3.51 13.61
C ASP A 189 3.23 -2.59 12.87
N ILE A 190 2.35 -3.18 12.06
CA ILE A 190 1.33 -2.42 11.32
C ILE A 190 0.31 -1.80 12.28
N ALA A 191 -0.22 -2.59 13.23
CA ALA A 191 -1.22 -2.14 14.18
C ALA A 191 -0.72 -0.97 15.04
N ALA A 192 0.55 -1.00 15.46
CA ALA A 192 1.15 0.07 16.25
C ALA A 192 1.19 1.41 15.46
N VAL A 193 1.45 1.37 14.16
CA VAL A 193 1.42 2.58 13.30
C VAL A 193 -0.01 3.02 13.03
N VAL A 194 -0.94 2.09 12.78
CA VAL A 194 -2.37 2.39 12.57
C VAL A 194 -2.95 3.07 13.82
N GLU A 195 -2.70 2.53 15.01
CA GLU A 195 -3.14 3.11 16.27
C GLU A 195 -2.54 4.51 16.50
N ALA A 196 -1.23 4.64 16.28
CA ALA A 196 -0.52 5.92 16.43
C ALA A 196 -1.00 7.00 15.44
N SER A 197 -1.57 6.59 14.30
CA SER A 197 -2.04 7.48 13.24
C SER A 197 -3.52 7.81 13.32
N HIS A 198 -4.30 7.09 14.14
CA HIS A 198 -5.76 7.27 14.22
C HIS A 198 -6.15 8.74 14.48
N PRO A 199 -7.14 9.30 13.76
CA PRO A 199 -8.03 8.67 12.76
C PRO A 199 -7.52 8.74 11.32
N LEU A 200 -6.26 9.09 11.08
CA LEU A 200 -5.69 9.28 9.75
C LEU A 200 -5.38 7.93 9.07
N PRO A 201 -5.53 7.86 7.72
CA PRO A 201 -5.32 6.63 6.99
C PRO A 201 -3.83 6.24 6.92
N VAL A 202 -3.57 4.94 7.09
CA VAL A 202 -2.25 4.33 6.91
C VAL A 202 -2.26 3.47 5.65
N LYS A 203 -1.20 3.59 4.84
CA LYS A 203 -0.91 2.71 3.71
C LYS A 203 0.30 1.85 4.05
N VAL A 204 0.21 0.54 3.82
CA VAL A 204 1.29 -0.40 4.08
C VAL A 204 2.02 -0.70 2.77
N ILE A 205 3.29 -0.32 2.70
CA ILE A 205 4.18 -0.62 1.56
C ILE A 205 4.69 -2.05 1.75
N LEU A 206 4.31 -2.94 0.84
CA LEU A 206 4.66 -4.37 0.90
C LEU A 206 6.06 -4.66 0.38
N GLU A 207 6.60 -3.83 -0.51
CA GLU A 207 7.83 -4.03 -1.30
C GLU A 207 7.72 -5.31 -2.14
N THR A 208 6.73 -5.34 -3.03
CA THR A 208 6.32 -6.54 -3.80
C THR A 208 7.45 -7.19 -4.59
N GLY A 209 8.46 -6.42 -5.00
CA GLY A 209 9.64 -6.94 -5.70
C GLY A 209 10.51 -7.90 -4.86
N LEU A 210 10.36 -7.90 -3.53
CA LEU A 210 11.05 -8.81 -2.62
C LEU A 210 10.20 -10.03 -2.23
N LEU A 211 8.91 -10.07 -2.60
CA LEU A 211 7.93 -11.02 -2.10
C LEU A 211 7.49 -12.03 -3.15
N THR A 212 7.27 -13.26 -2.73
CA THR A 212 6.50 -14.24 -3.52
C THR A 212 5.03 -13.84 -3.56
N ASP A 213 4.25 -14.41 -4.49
CA ASP A 213 2.82 -14.11 -4.58
C ASP A 213 2.07 -14.53 -3.30
N GLU A 214 2.47 -15.64 -2.66
CA GLU A 214 1.95 -16.08 -1.35
C GLU A 214 2.24 -15.04 -0.25
N GLU A 215 3.49 -14.58 -0.15
CA GLU A 215 3.89 -13.55 0.82
C GLU A 215 3.13 -12.22 0.60
N LYS A 216 2.83 -11.84 -0.66
CA LYS A 216 2.00 -10.67 -0.98
C LYS A 216 0.58 -10.82 -0.45
N VAL A 217 -0.02 -12.02 -0.60
CA VAL A 217 -1.37 -12.30 -0.08
C VAL A 217 -1.39 -12.21 1.44
N VAL A 218 -0.44 -12.85 2.12
CA VAL A 218 -0.33 -12.78 3.59
C VAL A 218 -0.14 -11.35 4.06
N ALA A 219 0.76 -10.59 3.43
CA ALA A 219 1.00 -9.19 3.77
C ALA A 219 -0.26 -8.32 3.60
N CYS A 220 -1.03 -8.54 2.53
CA CYS A 220 -2.31 -7.88 2.30
C CYS A 220 -3.34 -8.22 3.39
N ALA A 221 -3.46 -9.50 3.76
CA ALA A 221 -4.38 -9.96 4.79
C ALA A 221 -4.02 -9.38 6.16
N LEU A 222 -2.74 -9.43 6.56
CA LEU A 222 -2.24 -8.84 7.80
C LEU A 222 -2.46 -7.32 7.84
N SER A 223 -2.22 -6.63 6.72
CA SER A 223 -2.44 -5.19 6.62
C SER A 223 -3.93 -4.83 6.83
N LYS A 224 -4.83 -5.57 6.18
CA LYS A 224 -6.28 -5.40 6.34
C LYS A 224 -6.71 -5.67 7.79
N ALA A 225 -6.27 -6.77 8.39
CA ALA A 225 -6.59 -7.15 9.76
C ALA A 225 -6.07 -6.14 10.80
N ALA A 226 -4.89 -5.56 10.57
CA ALA A 226 -4.33 -4.51 11.42
C ALA A 226 -5.02 -3.14 11.24
N GLY A 227 -6.01 -3.01 10.35
CA GLY A 227 -6.79 -1.80 10.15
C GLY A 227 -6.17 -0.79 9.17
N ALA A 228 -5.21 -1.21 8.34
CA ALA A 228 -4.66 -0.33 7.30
C ALA A 228 -5.74 0.10 6.31
N ALA A 229 -5.68 1.36 5.86
CA ALA A 229 -6.60 1.92 4.87
C ALA A 229 -6.21 1.52 3.44
N PHE A 230 -4.92 1.29 3.18
CA PHE A 230 -4.39 0.87 1.88
C PHE A 230 -3.27 -0.15 2.03
N VAL A 231 -3.09 -0.94 0.96
CA VAL A 231 -1.84 -1.64 0.66
C VAL A 231 -1.17 -0.96 -0.53
N LYS A 232 0.16 -0.86 -0.52
CA LYS A 232 0.97 -0.19 -1.55
C LYS A 232 2.05 -1.15 -2.04
N THR A 233 2.34 -1.13 -3.34
CA THR A 233 3.32 -2.06 -3.92
C THR A 233 4.73 -1.84 -3.42
N SER A 234 5.33 -0.68 -3.64
CA SER A 234 6.79 -0.51 -3.56
C SER A 234 7.21 0.83 -2.99
N THR A 235 8.42 0.87 -2.43
CA THR A 235 9.07 2.11 -1.98
C THR A 235 9.59 2.93 -3.15
N GLY A 236 10.00 2.28 -4.24
CA GLY A 236 10.78 2.87 -5.33
C GLY A 236 12.30 2.82 -5.12
N PHE A 237 12.77 2.33 -3.95
CA PHE A 237 14.19 2.16 -3.61
C PHE A 237 14.62 0.69 -3.61
N GLY A 238 13.67 -0.23 -3.63
CA GLY A 238 13.90 -1.66 -3.77
C GLY A 238 13.89 -2.13 -5.22
N PRO A 239 14.04 -3.44 -5.44
CA PRO A 239 13.96 -4.02 -6.77
C PRO A 239 12.53 -3.99 -7.32
N GLY A 240 12.40 -3.79 -8.62
CA GLY A 240 11.11 -3.81 -9.31
C GLY A 240 10.27 -2.54 -9.12
N GLY A 241 8.96 -2.71 -9.09
CA GLY A 241 7.96 -1.64 -9.00
C GLY A 241 6.55 -2.21 -9.13
N ALA A 242 5.55 -1.37 -9.38
CA ALA A 242 4.18 -1.82 -9.58
C ALA A 242 4.03 -2.61 -10.88
N THR A 243 3.40 -3.77 -10.80
CA THR A 243 2.99 -4.56 -11.96
C THR A 243 1.48 -4.75 -11.97
N VAL A 244 0.89 -4.92 -13.16
CA VAL A 244 -0.55 -5.24 -13.31
C VAL A 244 -0.91 -6.46 -12.50
N LYS A 245 -0.07 -7.52 -12.57
CA LYS A 245 -0.27 -8.77 -11.82
C LYS A 245 -0.33 -8.54 -10.32
N ASP A 246 0.59 -7.73 -9.76
CA ASP A 246 0.62 -7.45 -8.31
C ASP A 246 -0.62 -6.66 -7.89
N ILE A 247 -1.03 -5.65 -8.68
CA ILE A 247 -2.22 -4.87 -8.38
C ILE A 247 -3.49 -5.73 -8.40
N GLU A 248 -3.64 -6.60 -9.40
CA GLU A 248 -4.77 -7.55 -9.48
C GLU A 248 -4.79 -8.48 -8.27
N LEU A 249 -3.64 -9.07 -7.90
CA LEU A 249 -3.50 -9.94 -6.73
C LEU A 249 -3.84 -9.23 -5.43
N MET A 250 -3.28 -8.04 -5.21
CA MET A 250 -3.53 -7.24 -4.02
C MET A 250 -5.01 -6.85 -3.92
N ARG A 251 -5.63 -6.40 -5.03
CA ARG A 251 -7.06 -6.04 -5.07
C ARG A 251 -7.96 -7.24 -4.78
N GLN A 252 -7.65 -8.41 -5.35
CA GLN A 252 -8.41 -9.64 -5.07
C GLN A 252 -8.32 -10.04 -3.60
N THR A 253 -7.15 -9.85 -2.97
CA THR A 253 -6.93 -10.21 -1.57
C THR A 253 -7.64 -9.26 -0.60
N VAL A 254 -7.54 -7.95 -0.81
CA VAL A 254 -8.08 -6.98 0.15
C VAL A 254 -9.55 -6.66 -0.07
N GLY A 255 -10.12 -6.98 -1.25
CA GLY A 255 -11.50 -6.61 -1.61
C GLY A 255 -11.62 -5.10 -1.86
N ASP A 256 -12.83 -4.54 -1.71
CA ASP A 256 -13.11 -3.12 -1.96
C ASP A 256 -13.02 -2.25 -0.68
N ASP A 257 -12.86 -2.88 0.49
CA ASP A 257 -12.78 -2.18 1.78
C ASP A 257 -11.42 -1.49 2.02
N VAL A 258 -10.36 -2.00 1.39
CA VAL A 258 -9.00 -1.47 1.51
C VAL A 258 -8.53 -0.98 0.15
N GLY A 259 -7.93 0.20 0.13
CA GLY A 259 -7.38 0.78 -1.10
C GLY A 259 -6.13 0.05 -1.59
N VAL A 260 -5.83 0.16 -2.88
CA VAL A 260 -4.60 -0.33 -3.50
C VAL A 260 -3.87 0.82 -4.16
N LYS A 261 -2.61 1.05 -3.76
CA LYS A 261 -1.74 2.08 -4.34
C LYS A 261 -0.63 1.44 -5.18
N ALA A 262 -0.57 1.80 -6.45
CA ALA A 262 0.52 1.44 -7.34
C ALA A 262 1.66 2.45 -7.23
N SER A 263 2.87 2.02 -6.91
CA SER A 263 4.06 2.87 -6.79
C SER A 263 5.30 2.16 -7.30
N GLY A 264 6.24 2.96 -7.84
CA GLY A 264 7.46 2.45 -8.47
C GLY A 264 7.25 2.11 -9.95
N GLY A 265 7.97 2.78 -10.82
CA GLY A 265 7.98 2.51 -12.26
C GLY A 265 6.81 3.06 -13.07
N VAL A 266 5.83 3.74 -12.48
CA VAL A 266 4.74 4.40 -13.22
C VAL A 266 5.24 5.74 -13.78
N ARG A 267 5.39 5.84 -15.11
CA ARG A 267 6.07 6.96 -15.77
C ARG A 267 5.24 7.65 -16.85
N SER A 268 4.10 7.08 -17.21
CA SER A 268 3.24 7.60 -18.27
C SER A 268 1.76 7.53 -17.85
N ALA A 269 0.90 8.29 -18.53
CA ALA A 269 -0.55 8.19 -18.37
C ALA A 269 -1.06 6.78 -18.71
N GLU A 270 -0.48 6.14 -19.72
CA GLU A 270 -0.82 4.77 -20.12
C GLU A 270 -0.54 3.78 -18.98
N ASP A 271 0.64 3.87 -18.33
CA ASP A 271 0.97 3.02 -17.18
C ASP A 271 0.01 3.23 -16.02
N ALA A 272 -0.30 4.50 -15.69
CA ALA A 272 -1.24 4.83 -14.63
C ALA A 272 -2.64 4.25 -14.91
N VAL A 273 -3.14 4.36 -16.13
CA VAL A 273 -4.43 3.78 -16.56
C VAL A 273 -4.42 2.25 -16.46
N LYS A 274 -3.32 1.57 -16.84
CA LYS A 274 -3.18 0.12 -16.67
C LYS A 274 -3.29 -0.29 -15.20
N MET A 275 -2.63 0.45 -14.30
CA MET A 275 -2.71 0.17 -12.85
C MET A 275 -4.12 0.39 -12.30
N ILE A 276 -4.81 1.46 -12.71
CA ILE A 276 -6.19 1.71 -12.29
C ILE A 276 -7.13 0.61 -12.79
N ARG A 277 -7.01 0.20 -14.04
CA ARG A 277 -7.82 -0.91 -14.60
C ARG A 277 -7.57 -2.24 -13.89
N ALA A 278 -6.34 -2.47 -13.43
CA ALA A 278 -5.99 -3.64 -12.62
C ALA A 278 -6.57 -3.58 -11.19
N GLY A 279 -7.06 -2.43 -10.74
CA GLY A 279 -7.71 -2.26 -9.44
C GLY A 279 -7.01 -1.29 -8.49
N ALA A 280 -5.98 -0.57 -8.92
CA ALA A 280 -5.43 0.52 -8.12
C ALA A 280 -6.43 1.68 -8.06
N ASN A 281 -6.49 2.36 -6.92
CA ASN A 281 -7.25 3.59 -6.75
C ASN A 281 -6.37 4.77 -6.27
N ARG A 282 -5.06 4.54 -6.21
CA ARG A 282 -4.05 5.57 -5.98
C ARG A 282 -2.77 5.24 -6.75
N ILE A 283 -2.10 6.25 -7.26
CA ILE A 283 -0.83 6.13 -8.01
C ILE A 283 0.23 6.97 -7.29
N GLY A 284 1.34 6.36 -6.91
CA GLY A 284 2.50 7.08 -6.37
C GLY A 284 3.55 7.27 -7.45
N ALA A 285 3.88 8.51 -7.79
CA ALA A 285 4.87 8.82 -8.82
C ALA A 285 5.64 10.11 -8.50
N SER A 286 6.93 10.14 -8.86
CA SER A 286 7.73 11.37 -8.93
C SER A 286 7.54 12.10 -10.27
N SER A 287 7.06 11.40 -11.29
CA SER A 287 6.83 11.91 -12.64
C SER A 287 5.39 12.41 -12.86
N SER A 288 4.72 12.83 -11.80
CA SER A 288 3.26 13.12 -11.81
C SER A 288 2.88 14.17 -12.85
N VAL A 289 3.66 15.24 -12.98
CA VAL A 289 3.42 16.31 -13.97
C VAL A 289 3.46 15.76 -15.39
N ALA A 290 4.47 14.93 -15.72
CA ALA A 290 4.55 14.30 -17.04
C ALA A 290 3.34 13.39 -17.30
N ILE A 291 2.91 12.60 -16.30
CA ILE A 291 1.74 11.73 -16.41
C ILE A 291 0.49 12.52 -16.78
N VAL A 292 0.16 13.61 -16.06
CA VAL A 292 -1.08 14.36 -16.29
C VAL A 292 -1.03 15.30 -17.50
N THR A 293 0.18 15.63 -17.99
CA THR A 293 0.34 16.41 -19.25
C THR A 293 0.49 15.52 -20.49
N GLY A 294 0.39 14.19 -20.34
CA GLY A 294 0.51 13.24 -21.46
C GLY A 294 1.92 13.05 -21.97
N GLN A 295 2.94 13.43 -21.18
CA GLN A 295 4.34 13.26 -21.50
C GLN A 295 4.89 11.95 -20.90
N ILE A 296 6.01 11.45 -21.44
CA ILE A 296 6.73 10.31 -20.86
C ILE A 296 7.96 10.85 -20.11
N SER A 297 8.05 10.53 -18.82
CA SER A 297 9.24 10.89 -18.05
C SER A 297 10.38 9.91 -18.26
N THR A 298 11.57 10.44 -18.52
CA THR A 298 12.83 9.69 -18.54
C THR A 298 13.59 9.76 -17.22
N ALA A 299 13.08 10.50 -16.23
CA ALA A 299 13.71 10.64 -14.92
C ALA A 299 13.73 9.29 -14.17
N GLN A 300 14.90 8.94 -13.62
CA GLN A 300 15.07 7.86 -12.66
C GLN A 300 14.83 8.41 -11.23
N TYR A 301 14.38 7.51 -10.34
CA TYR A 301 14.25 7.82 -8.90
C TYR A 301 15.58 8.26 -8.32
#